data_c18d8e21caa648baef68c3f3581bb505
#
_entry.id   c18d8e21caa648baef68c3f3581bb505
#
_cell.length_a   1.000
_cell.length_b   1.000
_cell.length_c   1.000
_cell.angle_alpha   90.00
_cell.angle_beta   90.00
_cell.angle_gamma   90.00
#
_symmetry.space_group_name_H-M   'P 1'
#
loop_
_entity.id
_entity.type
_entity.pdbx_description
1 polymer ?
#
loop_
_entity_poly.entity_id
_entity_poly.type
_entity_poly.pdbx_seq_one_letter_code
_entity_poly.pdbx_strand_id
1 'polypeptide(L)'
;GINRSECFVTNVLRVNPTGSADDFIHWNKTKVPPVYKPYRGVHIDAELQYGIDLLRAEIQSVKPNLIVPVGNLALWALTGNWGITKWRGSMLFTDRLIQGEGEPGHKVIPTIHPAAVLREWRYRATVVNDLKRARKFIDGSPYPDPGWKFIIEPSFEQAMDTLYRVLYLLNQSPRRIGFDYETRFGHIDCAGISWSLTEAICVPFLRGNNSPYWPDADQEAQVVFAIYKVLTHPNAQVNGQNQLYDCQYSWRHWHFVPRVTQDTMISQHSIFSDLPKAIAYQASMYCKFYRYWKEEGKHRNPELGDRSHWYYNCEDLVYTDECGQVELQIVEK
;
A
#
# COMPACT_ATOMS: atom_id res chain seq x y z
N GLY A 1 -19.80 -14.17 -11.97
CA GLY A 1 -18.45 -14.17 -12.53
C GLY A 1 -18.27 -13.07 -13.55
N ILE A 2 -17.05 -12.92 -14.08
CA ILE A 2 -16.80 -12.12 -15.29
C ILE A 2 -17.11 -13.05 -16.47
N ASN A 3 -17.95 -12.60 -17.40
CA ASN A 3 -18.32 -13.41 -18.55
C ASN A 3 -17.20 -13.35 -19.62
N ARG A 4 -16.77 -14.49 -20.13
CA ARG A 4 -15.68 -14.57 -21.12
C ARG A 4 -16.04 -13.85 -22.44
N SER A 5 -17.30 -13.83 -22.83
CA SER A 5 -17.78 -13.14 -24.03
C SER A 5 -17.71 -11.61 -23.96
N GLU A 6 -17.57 -11.06 -22.75
CA GLU A 6 -17.45 -9.61 -22.49
C GLU A 6 -15.96 -9.20 -22.35
N CYS A 7 -15.04 -10.14 -22.51
CA CYS A 7 -13.60 -9.91 -22.34
C CYS A 7 -12.86 -9.97 -23.67
N PHE A 8 -12.11 -8.92 -23.97
CA PHE A 8 -11.03 -8.98 -24.93
C PHE A 8 -9.79 -9.59 -24.25
N VAL A 9 -9.19 -10.61 -24.83
CA VAL A 9 -8.00 -11.29 -24.27
C VAL A 9 -6.87 -11.22 -25.27
N THR A 10 -5.74 -10.74 -24.80
CA THR A 10 -4.53 -10.57 -25.60
C THR A 10 -3.29 -10.87 -24.75
N ASN A 11 -2.12 -10.91 -25.38
CA ASN A 11 -0.83 -11.11 -24.73
C ASN A 11 0.13 -9.97 -25.08
N VAL A 12 1.02 -9.64 -24.16
CA VAL A 12 2.11 -8.67 -24.42
C VAL A 12 3.13 -9.27 -25.39
N LEU A 13 3.54 -10.53 -25.18
CA LEU A 13 4.38 -11.25 -26.15
C LEU A 13 3.50 -11.93 -27.19
N ARG A 14 3.89 -11.82 -28.47
CA ARG A 14 3.20 -12.45 -29.59
C ARG A 14 3.88 -13.77 -30.05
N VAL A 15 5.00 -14.08 -29.43
CA VAL A 15 5.74 -15.32 -29.62
C VAL A 15 5.69 -16.18 -28.36
N ASN A 16 5.81 -17.49 -28.53
CA ASN A 16 5.94 -18.38 -27.39
C ASN A 16 7.40 -18.37 -26.91
N PRO A 17 7.71 -17.88 -25.68
CA PRO A 17 9.08 -17.84 -25.21
C PRO A 17 9.64 -19.26 -25.04
N THR A 18 10.88 -19.47 -25.47
CA THR A 18 11.61 -20.73 -25.24
C THR A 18 12.16 -20.83 -23.81
N GLY A 19 12.18 -19.72 -23.09
CA GLY A 19 12.59 -19.57 -21.68
C GLY A 19 11.57 -18.80 -20.86
N SER A 20 12.04 -17.92 -19.97
CA SER A 20 11.18 -17.03 -19.21
C SER A 20 10.73 -15.83 -20.05
N ALA A 21 9.48 -15.37 -19.85
CA ALA A 21 9.03 -14.10 -20.43
C ALA A 21 9.88 -12.90 -19.95
N ASP A 22 10.56 -13.03 -18.82
CA ASP A 22 11.45 -12.01 -18.27
C ASP A 22 12.74 -11.86 -19.08
N ASP A 23 13.12 -12.86 -19.89
CA ASP A 23 14.31 -12.85 -20.74
C ASP A 23 14.24 -11.79 -21.86
N PHE A 24 13.04 -11.29 -22.18
CA PHE A 24 12.83 -10.22 -23.15
C PHE A 24 13.14 -8.82 -22.58
N ILE A 25 13.49 -8.73 -21.29
CA ILE A 25 13.87 -7.49 -20.61
C ILE A 25 15.31 -7.59 -20.10
N HIS A 26 16.17 -6.72 -20.60
CA HIS A 26 17.54 -6.62 -20.12
C HIS A 26 17.63 -5.55 -19.02
N TRP A 27 17.59 -5.98 -17.77
CA TRP A 27 17.57 -5.12 -16.58
C TRP A 27 18.92 -4.42 -16.31
N ASN A 28 20.01 -5.03 -16.76
CA ASN A 28 21.34 -4.46 -16.58
C ASN A 28 21.60 -3.37 -17.63
N LYS A 29 22.10 -2.20 -17.17
CA LYS A 29 22.45 -1.08 -18.07
C LYS A 29 23.81 -1.25 -18.76
N THR A 30 24.59 -2.25 -18.39
CA THR A 30 25.91 -2.55 -18.95
C THR A 30 25.84 -3.78 -19.86
N LYS A 31 26.66 -3.78 -20.94
CA LYS A 31 26.76 -4.91 -21.91
C LYS A 31 25.42 -5.28 -22.56
N VAL A 32 24.63 -4.26 -22.90
CA VAL A 32 23.34 -4.48 -23.59
C VAL A 32 23.60 -5.00 -25.01
N PRO A 33 23.01 -6.13 -25.41
CA PRO A 33 23.09 -6.60 -26.79
C PRO A 33 22.48 -5.59 -27.77
N PRO A 34 23.06 -5.42 -28.98
CA PRO A 34 22.59 -4.41 -29.95
C PRO A 34 21.13 -4.52 -30.39
N VAL A 35 20.53 -5.70 -30.24
CA VAL A 35 19.13 -5.99 -30.59
C VAL A 35 18.12 -5.39 -29.59
N TYR A 36 18.58 -5.04 -28.37
CA TYR A 36 17.74 -4.47 -27.34
C TYR A 36 17.64 -2.95 -27.48
N LYS A 37 16.43 -2.41 -27.31
CA LYS A 37 16.15 -0.97 -27.36
C LYS A 37 15.81 -0.42 -25.97
N PRO A 38 16.17 0.84 -25.66
CA PRO A 38 15.81 1.44 -24.38
C PRO A 38 14.28 1.64 -24.25
N TYR A 39 13.73 1.20 -23.13
CA TYR A 39 12.33 1.39 -22.77
C TYR A 39 12.17 1.40 -21.24
N ARG A 40 11.47 2.39 -20.67
CA ARG A 40 11.26 2.53 -19.20
C ARG A 40 12.54 2.42 -18.35
N GLY A 41 13.66 2.95 -18.84
CA GLY A 41 14.94 2.92 -18.12
C GLY A 41 15.66 1.57 -18.13
N VAL A 42 15.13 0.57 -18.84
CA VAL A 42 15.74 -0.73 -19.14
C VAL A 42 15.87 -0.91 -20.65
N HIS A 43 16.34 -2.05 -21.12
CA HIS A 43 16.40 -2.38 -22.54
C HIS A 43 15.51 -3.60 -22.82
N ILE A 44 14.76 -3.57 -23.90
CA ILE A 44 13.83 -4.62 -24.30
C ILE A 44 14.13 -5.18 -25.69
N ASP A 45 13.82 -6.44 -25.87
CA ASP A 45 13.90 -7.12 -27.15
C ASP A 45 12.89 -6.55 -28.17
N ALA A 46 13.18 -6.68 -29.46
CA ALA A 46 12.34 -6.19 -30.53
C ALA A 46 10.93 -6.82 -30.56
N GLU A 47 10.81 -8.10 -30.19
CA GLU A 47 9.52 -8.79 -30.09
C GLU A 47 8.66 -8.22 -28.96
N LEU A 48 9.27 -7.90 -27.82
CA LEU A 48 8.55 -7.26 -26.73
C LEU A 48 8.13 -5.84 -27.11
N GLN A 49 8.99 -5.08 -27.79
CA GLN A 49 8.65 -3.74 -28.30
C GLN A 49 7.45 -3.80 -29.25
N TYR A 50 7.48 -4.72 -30.22
CA TYR A 50 6.38 -4.93 -31.16
C TYR A 50 5.08 -5.30 -30.41
N GLY A 51 5.17 -6.22 -29.44
CA GLY A 51 4.01 -6.62 -28.65
C GLY A 51 3.41 -5.49 -27.84
N ILE A 52 4.22 -4.59 -27.27
CA ILE A 52 3.77 -3.40 -26.54
C ILE A 52 3.08 -2.40 -27.49
N ASP A 53 3.62 -2.18 -28.67
CA ASP A 53 3.04 -1.27 -29.67
C ASP A 53 1.68 -1.78 -30.14
N LEU A 54 1.57 -3.08 -30.38
CA LEU A 54 0.30 -3.72 -30.71
C LEU A 54 -0.71 -3.65 -29.57
N LEU A 55 -0.28 -3.95 -28.33
CA LEU A 55 -1.12 -3.82 -27.15
C LEU A 55 -1.68 -2.39 -26.99
N ARG A 56 -0.88 -1.37 -27.26
CA ARG A 56 -1.32 0.02 -27.25
C ARG A 56 -2.43 0.26 -28.30
N ALA A 57 -2.25 -0.22 -29.51
CA ALA A 57 -3.25 -0.11 -30.59
C ALA A 57 -4.56 -0.86 -30.22
N GLU A 58 -4.45 -2.03 -29.62
CA GLU A 58 -5.61 -2.82 -29.16
C GLU A 58 -6.38 -2.07 -28.04
N ILE A 59 -5.68 -1.49 -27.05
CA ILE A 59 -6.32 -0.69 -25.98
C ILE A 59 -7.04 0.51 -26.56
N GLN A 60 -6.42 1.23 -27.50
CA GLN A 60 -7.05 2.39 -28.17
C GLN A 60 -8.30 1.99 -28.97
N SER A 61 -8.29 0.82 -29.61
CA SER A 61 -9.42 0.30 -30.39
C SER A 61 -10.56 -0.21 -29.50
N VAL A 62 -10.25 -0.97 -28.45
CA VAL A 62 -11.21 -1.63 -27.55
C VAL A 62 -11.80 -0.66 -26.55
N LYS A 63 -10.99 0.32 -26.09
CA LYS A 63 -11.34 1.31 -25.03
C LYS A 63 -11.94 0.63 -23.78
N PRO A 64 -11.18 -0.29 -23.15
CA PRO A 64 -11.72 -1.08 -22.06
C PRO A 64 -12.04 -0.23 -20.82
N ASN A 65 -13.11 -0.54 -20.12
CA ASN A 65 -13.45 0.04 -18.82
C ASN A 65 -12.45 -0.31 -17.73
N LEU A 66 -11.84 -1.51 -17.84
CA LEU A 66 -10.87 -2.04 -16.89
C LEU A 66 -9.92 -3.00 -17.62
N ILE A 67 -8.63 -2.95 -17.27
CA ILE A 67 -7.61 -3.89 -17.74
C ILE A 67 -7.16 -4.75 -16.56
N VAL A 68 -7.09 -6.06 -16.76
CA VAL A 68 -6.59 -7.02 -15.78
C VAL A 68 -5.29 -7.63 -16.28
N PRO A 69 -4.12 -7.06 -15.96
CA PRO A 69 -2.85 -7.69 -16.28
C PRO A 69 -2.64 -8.94 -15.44
N VAL A 70 -2.24 -10.01 -16.11
CA VAL A 70 -2.07 -11.34 -15.54
C VAL A 70 -0.59 -11.70 -15.55
N GLY A 71 0.08 -11.51 -14.40
CA GLY A 71 1.52 -11.75 -14.22
C GLY A 71 2.41 -10.53 -14.42
N ASN A 72 3.72 -10.72 -14.21
CA ASN A 72 4.72 -9.64 -14.15
C ASN A 72 4.83 -8.83 -15.44
N LEU A 73 4.98 -9.50 -16.57
CA LEU A 73 5.24 -8.82 -17.85
C LEU A 73 4.05 -7.92 -18.26
N ALA A 74 2.82 -8.41 -18.09
CA ALA A 74 1.62 -7.65 -18.40
C ALA A 74 1.45 -6.45 -17.45
N LEU A 75 1.72 -6.62 -16.15
CA LEU A 75 1.73 -5.54 -15.18
C LEU A 75 2.74 -4.45 -15.57
N TRP A 76 3.98 -4.86 -15.85
CA TRP A 76 5.06 -3.93 -16.20
C TRP A 76 4.79 -3.19 -17.51
N ALA A 77 4.31 -3.89 -18.52
CA ALA A 77 3.98 -3.27 -19.80
C ALA A 77 2.94 -2.15 -19.66
N LEU A 78 1.96 -2.32 -18.79
CA LEU A 78 0.86 -1.37 -18.61
C LEU A 78 1.15 -0.23 -17.63
N THR A 79 1.96 -0.48 -16.59
CA THR A 79 2.10 0.44 -15.45
C THR A 79 3.55 0.79 -15.09
N GLY A 80 4.53 0.09 -15.64
CA GLY A 80 5.93 0.20 -15.24
C GLY A 80 6.28 -0.54 -13.94
N ASN A 81 5.31 -1.04 -13.21
CA ASN A 81 5.54 -1.74 -11.95
C ASN A 81 5.97 -3.18 -12.15
N TRP A 82 6.84 -3.70 -11.28
CA TRP A 82 7.33 -5.08 -11.29
C TRP A 82 7.10 -5.76 -9.94
N GLY A 83 6.83 -7.08 -9.98
CA GLY A 83 6.58 -7.87 -8.77
C GLY A 83 5.09 -8.09 -8.54
N ILE A 84 4.47 -8.97 -9.35
CA ILE A 84 3.02 -9.23 -9.33
C ILE A 84 2.49 -9.62 -7.95
N THR A 85 3.27 -10.32 -7.12
CA THR A 85 2.86 -10.71 -5.77
C THR A 85 2.68 -9.53 -4.81
N LYS A 86 3.34 -8.39 -5.09
CA LYS A 86 3.18 -7.15 -4.35
C LYS A 86 2.01 -6.33 -4.88
N TRP A 87 1.95 -6.15 -6.19
CA TRP A 87 1.03 -5.23 -6.85
C TRP A 87 -0.36 -5.81 -7.14
N ARG A 88 -0.53 -7.13 -7.02
CA ARG A 88 -1.83 -7.77 -7.28
C ARG A 88 -2.95 -7.16 -6.44
N GLY A 89 -4.13 -7.03 -7.05
CA GLY A 89 -5.31 -6.45 -6.41
C GLY A 89 -5.29 -4.93 -6.25
N SER A 90 -4.17 -4.25 -6.56
CA SER A 90 -4.07 -2.79 -6.48
C SER A 90 -4.95 -2.10 -7.52
N MET A 91 -5.57 -0.99 -7.13
CA MET A 91 -6.30 -0.09 -8.00
C MET A 91 -5.31 0.88 -8.65
N LEU A 92 -4.88 0.57 -9.86
CA LEU A 92 -3.88 1.31 -10.62
C LEU A 92 -4.50 1.92 -11.89
N PHE A 93 -3.67 2.71 -12.59
CA PHE A 93 -3.96 3.20 -13.93
C PHE A 93 -2.80 2.87 -14.87
N THR A 94 -3.11 2.77 -16.17
CA THR A 94 -2.06 2.71 -17.19
C THR A 94 -1.22 3.99 -17.14
N ASP A 95 0.06 3.86 -17.45
CA ASP A 95 0.93 5.01 -17.51
C ASP A 95 0.91 5.72 -18.89
N ARG A 96 1.62 6.86 -18.97
CA ARG A 96 1.68 7.69 -20.16
C ARG A 96 2.22 7.00 -21.40
N LEU A 97 3.10 5.99 -21.23
CA LEU A 97 3.67 5.27 -22.37
C LEU A 97 2.65 4.36 -23.06
N ILE A 98 1.58 3.99 -22.38
CA ILE A 98 0.48 3.21 -22.95
C ILE A 98 -0.64 4.08 -23.50
N GLN A 99 -1.04 5.09 -22.77
CA GLN A 99 -2.21 5.92 -23.14
C GLN A 99 -1.89 7.11 -24.04
N GLY A 100 -0.65 7.61 -24.01
CA GLY A 100 -0.26 8.85 -24.66
C GLY A 100 -0.34 10.07 -23.75
N GLU A 101 0.20 11.20 -24.21
CA GLU A 101 0.19 12.45 -23.47
C GLU A 101 -1.22 13.05 -23.44
N GLY A 102 -1.65 13.48 -22.24
CA GLY A 102 -2.93 14.18 -22.05
C GLY A 102 -4.16 13.30 -21.92
N GLU A 103 -4.06 11.99 -22.19
CA GLU A 103 -5.18 11.07 -22.04
C GLU A 103 -5.26 10.50 -20.59
N PRO A 104 -6.48 10.34 -20.03
CA PRO A 104 -6.64 9.69 -18.74
C PRO A 104 -6.26 8.22 -18.82
N GLY A 105 -5.59 7.70 -17.79
CA GLY A 105 -5.20 6.29 -17.72
C GLY A 105 -6.41 5.36 -17.64
N HIS A 106 -6.32 4.20 -18.30
CA HIS A 106 -7.28 3.12 -18.09
C HIS A 106 -7.10 2.51 -16.72
N LYS A 107 -8.20 2.15 -16.06
CA LYS A 107 -8.17 1.43 -14.78
C LYS A 107 -7.48 0.06 -14.95
N VAL A 108 -6.64 -0.29 -13.97
CA VAL A 108 -5.87 -1.53 -13.97
C VAL A 108 -5.98 -2.21 -12.61
N ILE A 109 -6.34 -3.51 -12.60
CA ILE A 109 -6.27 -4.36 -11.40
C ILE A 109 -5.46 -5.61 -11.72
N PRO A 110 -4.19 -5.68 -11.27
CA PRO A 110 -3.32 -6.81 -11.54
C PRO A 110 -3.70 -8.06 -10.77
N THR A 111 -3.40 -9.23 -11.35
CA THR A 111 -3.52 -10.50 -10.64
C THR A 111 -2.42 -11.49 -11.02
N ILE A 112 -2.24 -12.51 -10.20
CA ILE A 112 -1.26 -13.58 -10.42
C ILE A 112 -1.68 -14.43 -11.62
N HIS A 113 -0.69 -14.86 -12.43
CA HIS A 113 -0.95 -15.69 -13.59
C HIS A 113 -1.53 -17.07 -13.19
N PRO A 114 -2.58 -17.59 -13.86
CA PRO A 114 -3.19 -18.88 -13.53
C PRO A 114 -2.21 -20.06 -13.50
N ALA A 115 -1.18 -20.07 -14.33
CA ALA A 115 -0.12 -21.08 -14.28
C ALA A 115 0.64 -21.11 -12.94
N ALA A 116 0.74 -19.98 -12.22
CA ALA A 116 1.31 -19.96 -10.88
C ALA A 116 0.36 -20.58 -9.85
N VAL A 117 -0.96 -20.43 -10.03
CA VAL A 117 -1.97 -21.09 -9.19
C VAL A 117 -1.92 -22.60 -9.35
N LEU A 118 -1.69 -23.09 -10.58
CA LEU A 118 -1.55 -24.54 -10.83
C LEU A 118 -0.30 -25.14 -10.16
N ARG A 119 0.75 -24.35 -10.02
CA ARG A 119 1.99 -24.77 -9.31
C ARG A 119 1.88 -24.61 -7.81
N GLU A 120 1.13 -23.60 -7.36
CA GLU A 120 1.01 -23.25 -5.94
C GLU A 120 -0.45 -22.87 -5.62
N TRP A 121 -1.22 -23.87 -5.20
CA TRP A 121 -2.67 -23.77 -5.01
C TRP A 121 -3.10 -22.71 -4.01
N ARG A 122 -2.25 -22.34 -3.06
CA ARG A 122 -2.56 -21.28 -2.06
C ARG A 122 -2.86 -19.91 -2.72
N TYR A 123 -2.36 -19.64 -3.94
CA TYR A 123 -2.69 -18.42 -4.66
C TYR A 123 -4.13 -18.36 -5.18
N ARG A 124 -4.87 -19.47 -5.17
CA ARG A 124 -6.23 -19.51 -5.69
C ARG A 124 -7.17 -18.50 -4.99
N ALA A 125 -7.17 -18.47 -3.65
CA ALA A 125 -8.01 -17.55 -2.88
C ALA A 125 -7.68 -16.09 -3.23
N THR A 126 -6.41 -15.80 -3.36
CA THR A 126 -5.86 -14.48 -3.73
C THR A 126 -6.34 -14.03 -5.10
N VAL A 127 -6.19 -14.88 -6.14
CA VAL A 127 -6.63 -14.56 -7.51
C VAL A 127 -8.16 -14.40 -7.59
N VAL A 128 -8.90 -15.23 -6.89
CA VAL A 128 -10.37 -15.09 -6.80
C VAL A 128 -10.77 -13.76 -6.19
N ASN A 129 -10.05 -13.31 -5.15
CA ASN A 129 -10.30 -12.00 -4.52
C ASN A 129 -9.98 -10.84 -5.47
N ASP A 130 -8.85 -10.91 -6.20
CA ASP A 130 -8.49 -9.90 -7.20
C ASP A 130 -9.56 -9.77 -8.29
N LEU A 131 -10.03 -10.91 -8.82
CA LEU A 131 -11.08 -10.93 -9.83
C LEU A 131 -12.43 -10.45 -9.30
N LYS A 132 -12.77 -10.73 -8.04
CA LYS A 132 -13.95 -10.17 -7.38
C LYS A 132 -13.85 -8.65 -7.25
N ARG A 133 -12.67 -8.13 -6.94
CA ARG A 133 -12.40 -6.68 -6.91
C ARG A 133 -12.52 -6.08 -8.31
N ALA A 134 -11.87 -6.68 -9.31
CA ALA A 134 -11.95 -6.25 -10.70
C ALA A 134 -13.40 -6.15 -11.20
N ARG A 135 -14.24 -7.13 -10.87
CA ARG A 135 -15.65 -7.15 -11.26
C ARG A 135 -16.44 -5.92 -10.83
N LYS A 136 -16.05 -5.27 -9.74
CA LYS A 136 -16.75 -4.06 -9.24
C LYS A 136 -16.59 -2.85 -10.16
N PHE A 137 -15.65 -2.89 -11.13
CA PHE A 137 -15.30 -1.74 -11.97
C PHE A 137 -15.40 -2.01 -13.48
N ILE A 138 -15.93 -3.17 -13.88
CA ILE A 138 -16.11 -3.54 -15.30
C ILE A 138 -17.17 -2.70 -16.01
N ASP A 139 -18.08 -2.10 -15.26
CA ASP A 139 -19.14 -1.21 -15.75
C ASP A 139 -18.67 0.22 -16.02
N GLY A 140 -17.38 0.53 -15.78
CA GLY A 140 -16.83 1.86 -15.90
C GLY A 140 -16.84 2.70 -14.63
N SER A 141 -17.46 2.23 -13.53
CA SER A 141 -17.47 2.93 -12.24
C SER A 141 -16.08 3.37 -11.81
N PRO A 142 -15.90 4.59 -11.26
CA PRO A 142 -14.59 5.06 -10.78
C PRO A 142 -14.10 4.23 -9.60
N TYR A 143 -12.80 4.25 -9.34
CA TYR A 143 -12.29 3.75 -8.08
C TYR A 143 -12.82 4.60 -6.92
N PRO A 144 -13.11 4.00 -5.77
CA PRO A 144 -13.58 4.76 -4.61
C PRO A 144 -12.52 5.75 -4.15
N ASP A 145 -12.94 6.96 -3.82
CA ASP A 145 -12.11 7.89 -3.06
C ASP A 145 -12.04 7.40 -1.60
N PRO A 146 -10.87 7.14 -1.05
CA PRO A 146 -10.75 6.74 0.35
C PRO A 146 -11.16 7.86 1.32
N GLY A 147 -11.23 9.11 0.88
CA GLY A 147 -11.65 10.26 1.70
C GLY A 147 -10.68 10.59 2.84
N TRP A 148 -9.40 10.27 2.69
CA TRP A 148 -8.39 10.43 3.73
C TRP A 148 -8.11 11.90 4.06
N LYS A 149 -8.02 12.19 5.35
CA LYS A 149 -7.71 13.50 5.92
C LYS A 149 -6.54 13.35 6.89
N PHE A 150 -5.34 13.51 6.37
CA PHE A 150 -4.12 13.32 7.13
C PHE A 150 -3.49 14.65 7.52
N ILE A 151 -3.09 14.74 8.79
CA ILE A 151 -2.29 15.83 9.34
C ILE A 151 -0.84 15.33 9.35
N ILE A 152 0.01 15.82 8.45
CA ILE A 152 1.35 15.24 8.20
C ILE A 152 2.52 16.16 8.54
N GLU A 153 2.27 17.41 8.85
CA GLU A 153 3.31 18.39 9.25
C GLU A 153 2.69 19.37 10.25
N PRO A 154 2.28 18.87 11.42
CA PRO A 154 1.54 19.71 12.38
C PRO A 154 2.44 20.78 13.01
N SER A 155 1.91 21.99 13.23
CA SER A 155 2.46 22.88 14.22
C SER A 155 2.26 22.29 15.63
N PHE A 156 2.92 22.87 16.64
CA PHE A 156 2.75 22.42 18.02
C PHE A 156 1.28 22.52 18.47
N GLU A 157 0.63 23.64 18.21
CA GLU A 157 -0.78 23.88 18.53
C GLU A 157 -1.67 22.86 17.81
N GLN A 158 -1.43 22.61 16.52
CA GLN A 158 -2.22 21.66 15.73
C GLN A 158 -2.05 20.22 16.24
N ALA A 159 -0.84 19.83 16.63
CA ALA A 159 -0.58 18.51 17.22
C ALA A 159 -1.32 18.35 18.55
N MET A 160 -1.19 19.34 19.44
CA MET A 160 -1.83 19.31 20.75
C MET A 160 -3.35 19.33 20.64
N ASP A 161 -3.92 20.22 19.83
CA ASP A 161 -5.37 20.30 19.62
C ASP A 161 -5.92 18.98 19.06
N THR A 162 -5.21 18.36 18.13
CA THR A 162 -5.61 17.07 17.55
C THR A 162 -5.57 15.96 18.59
N LEU A 163 -4.47 15.82 19.35
CA LEU A 163 -4.34 14.79 20.37
C LEU A 163 -5.35 14.98 21.51
N TYR A 164 -5.60 16.22 21.94
CA TYR A 164 -6.64 16.50 22.94
C TYR A 164 -8.06 16.29 22.40
N ARG A 165 -8.31 16.54 21.12
CA ARG A 165 -9.57 16.15 20.47
C ARG A 165 -9.76 14.62 20.51
N VAL A 166 -8.73 13.85 20.23
CA VAL A 166 -8.78 12.38 20.34
C VAL A 166 -9.07 11.96 21.78
N LEU A 167 -8.41 12.55 22.78
CA LEU A 167 -8.67 12.31 24.20
C LEU A 167 -10.11 12.66 24.59
N TYR A 168 -10.63 13.77 24.09
CA TYR A 168 -12.03 14.14 24.31
C TYR A 168 -12.99 13.07 23.77
N LEU A 169 -12.73 12.56 22.56
CA LEU A 169 -13.53 11.49 21.96
C LEU A 169 -13.43 10.18 22.78
N LEU A 170 -12.26 9.85 23.31
CA LEU A 170 -12.05 8.69 24.19
C LEU A 170 -12.78 8.84 25.53
N ASN A 171 -12.89 10.03 26.08
CA ASN A 171 -13.68 10.27 27.28
C ASN A 171 -15.20 10.07 27.08
N GLN A 172 -15.68 10.14 25.83
CA GLN A 172 -17.10 9.92 25.52
C GLN A 172 -17.45 8.45 25.36
N SER A 173 -16.58 7.65 24.72
CA SER A 173 -16.83 6.23 24.45
C SER A 173 -15.56 5.48 24.08
N PRO A 174 -15.54 4.14 24.24
CA PRO A 174 -14.48 3.30 23.69
C PRO A 174 -14.31 3.54 22.18
N ARG A 175 -13.05 3.64 21.73
CA ARG A 175 -12.71 3.93 20.35
C ARG A 175 -11.46 3.19 19.90
N ARG A 176 -11.47 2.73 18.67
CA ARG A 176 -10.27 2.20 18.02
C ARG A 176 -9.29 3.33 17.77
N ILE A 177 -8.03 3.06 18.08
CA ILE A 177 -6.90 3.96 17.87
C ILE A 177 -5.84 3.17 17.13
N GLY A 178 -5.63 3.50 15.86
CA GLY A 178 -4.48 2.96 15.10
C GLY A 178 -3.20 3.62 15.58
N PHE A 179 -2.14 2.83 15.69
CA PHE A 179 -0.87 3.30 16.22
C PHE A 179 0.30 2.60 15.54
N ASP A 180 1.30 3.38 15.10
CA ASP A 180 2.50 2.90 14.42
C ASP A 180 3.65 3.90 14.54
N TYR A 181 4.88 3.42 14.77
CA TYR A 181 6.09 4.22 14.71
C TYR A 181 6.88 3.94 13.45
N GLU A 182 7.37 5.02 12.85
CA GLU A 182 8.53 4.90 11.98
C GLU A 182 9.81 5.17 12.79
N THR A 183 10.84 4.38 12.54
CA THR A 183 12.08 4.46 13.33
C THR A 183 13.30 4.64 12.46
N ARG A 184 14.31 5.35 12.98
CA ARG A 184 15.56 5.63 12.28
C ARG A 184 16.71 5.70 13.26
N PHE A 185 17.81 5.00 12.95
CA PHE A 185 19.01 4.95 13.80
C PHE A 185 18.74 4.57 15.26
N GLY A 186 17.72 3.74 15.52
CA GLY A 186 17.36 3.34 16.86
C GLY A 186 16.52 4.36 17.65
N HIS A 187 16.05 5.44 16.99
CA HIS A 187 15.16 6.46 17.54
C HIS A 187 13.79 6.42 16.88
N ILE A 188 12.77 6.97 17.53
CA ILE A 188 11.46 7.20 16.95
C ILE A 188 11.58 8.39 15.99
N ASP A 189 11.32 8.15 14.70
CA ASP A 189 11.32 9.17 13.63
C ASP A 189 10.00 9.94 13.61
N CYS A 190 8.90 9.21 13.64
CA CYS A 190 7.57 9.78 13.83
C CYS A 190 6.61 8.78 14.50
N ALA A 191 5.53 9.30 15.06
CA ALA A 191 4.44 8.54 15.65
C ALA A 191 3.15 8.81 14.90
N GLY A 192 2.55 7.77 14.32
CA GLY A 192 1.26 7.84 13.69
C GLY A 192 0.13 7.47 14.65
N ILE A 193 -0.96 8.22 14.61
CA ILE A 193 -2.19 7.95 15.37
C ILE A 193 -3.39 8.15 14.44
N SER A 194 -4.22 7.13 14.27
CA SER A 194 -5.53 7.25 13.61
C SER A 194 -6.66 7.04 14.61
N TRP A 195 -7.79 7.71 14.39
CA TRP A 195 -8.99 7.60 15.22
C TRP A 195 -10.26 7.30 14.42
N SER A 196 -10.08 7.11 13.12
CA SER A 196 -11.09 6.62 12.19
C SER A 196 -10.41 6.02 10.94
N LEU A 197 -11.20 5.39 10.06
CA LEU A 197 -10.69 4.84 8.79
C LEU A 197 -10.22 5.91 7.79
N THR A 198 -10.41 7.18 8.09
CA THR A 198 -10.10 8.29 7.18
C THR A 198 -9.32 9.43 7.82
N GLU A 199 -9.14 9.42 9.12
CA GLU A 199 -8.48 10.52 9.84
C GLU A 199 -7.28 9.99 10.63
N ALA A 200 -6.12 10.59 10.39
CA ALA A 200 -4.89 10.29 11.10
C ALA A 200 -3.99 11.52 11.21
N ILE A 201 -3.09 11.46 12.18
CA ILE A 201 -1.99 12.41 12.35
C ILE A 201 -0.68 11.65 12.37
N CYS A 202 0.30 12.14 11.66
CA CYS A 202 1.70 11.79 11.86
C CYS A 202 2.36 12.89 12.68
N VAL A 203 2.90 12.54 13.83
CA VAL A 203 3.64 13.43 14.75
C VAL A 203 5.13 13.17 14.55
N PRO A 204 5.85 14.03 13.82
CA PRO A 204 7.28 13.85 13.59
C PRO A 204 8.11 14.19 14.84
N PHE A 205 9.27 13.52 14.97
CA PHE A 205 10.30 13.82 15.96
C PHE A 205 11.63 14.18 15.30
N LEU A 206 11.88 13.64 14.10
CA LEU A 206 13.09 13.92 13.33
C LEU A 206 12.74 14.43 11.92
N ARG A 207 13.54 15.38 11.44
CA ARG A 207 13.52 15.83 10.04
C ARG A 207 14.47 14.98 9.18
N GLY A 208 14.36 15.08 7.86
CA GLY A 208 15.19 14.34 6.91
C GLY A 208 16.70 14.54 7.08
N ASN A 209 17.09 15.71 7.54
CA ASN A 209 18.47 16.07 7.86
C ASN A 209 18.92 15.63 9.27
N ASN A 210 18.11 14.84 9.97
CA ASN A 210 18.32 14.36 11.35
C ASN A 210 18.23 15.45 12.44
N SER A 211 17.79 16.65 12.13
CA SER A 211 17.50 17.64 13.15
C SER A 211 16.18 17.30 13.88
N PRO A 212 16.02 17.72 15.15
CA PRO A 212 14.76 17.63 15.85
C PRO A 212 13.63 18.33 15.07
N TYR A 213 12.44 17.76 15.08
CA TYR A 213 11.25 18.41 14.49
C TYR A 213 10.76 19.54 15.39
N TRP A 214 10.67 19.28 16.68
CA TRP A 214 10.25 20.24 17.69
C TRP A 214 11.45 21.10 18.09
N PRO A 215 11.37 22.43 17.97
CA PRO A 215 12.51 23.31 18.28
C PRO A 215 12.78 23.43 19.78
N ASP A 216 11.76 23.11 20.62
CA ASP A 216 11.77 23.22 22.06
C ASP A 216 11.54 21.83 22.70
N ALA A 217 12.40 21.43 23.60
CA ALA A 217 12.30 20.17 24.33
C ALA A 217 11.03 20.09 25.21
N ASP A 218 10.54 21.23 25.74
CA ASP A 218 9.30 21.26 26.49
C ASP A 218 8.08 21.00 25.59
N GLN A 219 8.10 21.49 24.35
CA GLN A 219 7.07 21.18 23.36
C GLN A 219 7.07 19.68 23.00
N GLU A 220 8.25 19.11 22.76
CA GLU A 220 8.38 17.67 22.48
C GLU A 220 7.84 16.84 23.65
N ALA A 221 8.23 17.17 24.88
CA ALA A 221 7.77 16.48 26.09
C ALA A 221 6.23 16.55 26.26
N GLN A 222 5.62 17.70 25.96
CA GLN A 222 4.17 17.86 26.03
C GLN A 222 3.45 17.01 24.96
N VAL A 223 3.99 16.96 23.74
CA VAL A 223 3.46 16.13 22.66
C VAL A 223 3.56 14.65 23.02
N VAL A 224 4.72 14.20 23.51
CA VAL A 224 4.92 12.80 23.97
C VAL A 224 3.96 12.46 25.10
N PHE A 225 3.74 13.38 26.06
CA PHE A 225 2.79 13.18 27.15
C PHE A 225 1.33 13.09 26.65
N ALA A 226 0.96 13.85 25.63
CA ALA A 226 -0.36 13.75 25.02
C ALA A 226 -0.54 12.40 24.28
N ILE A 227 0.49 11.92 23.57
CA ILE A 227 0.52 10.58 22.95
C ILE A 227 0.36 9.50 24.02
N TYR A 228 1.14 9.59 25.12
CA TYR A 228 1.01 8.67 26.26
C TYR A 228 -0.43 8.60 26.76
N LYS A 229 -1.09 9.75 26.99
CA LYS A 229 -2.48 9.78 27.45
C LYS A 229 -3.44 9.09 26.48
N VAL A 230 -3.26 9.27 25.17
CA VAL A 230 -4.09 8.62 24.15
C VAL A 230 -3.90 7.12 24.18
N LEU A 231 -2.64 6.65 24.14
CA LEU A 231 -2.31 5.22 23.97
C LEU A 231 -2.53 4.39 25.24
N THR A 232 -2.59 5.02 26.41
CA THR A 232 -2.86 4.36 27.70
C THR A 232 -4.28 4.61 28.22
N HIS A 233 -5.10 5.36 27.48
CA HIS A 233 -6.46 5.67 27.90
C HIS A 233 -7.31 4.40 28.08
N PRO A 234 -8.13 4.27 29.16
CA PRO A 234 -8.94 3.06 29.41
C PRO A 234 -9.91 2.73 28.26
N ASN A 235 -10.40 3.72 27.55
CA ASN A 235 -11.31 3.56 26.42
C ASN A 235 -10.59 3.46 25.05
N ALA A 236 -9.25 3.55 25.00
CA ALA A 236 -8.50 3.33 23.77
C ALA A 236 -8.41 1.83 23.48
N GLN A 237 -8.91 1.43 22.32
CA GLN A 237 -8.72 0.12 21.73
C GLN A 237 -7.57 0.23 20.73
N VAL A 238 -6.34 0.21 21.25
CA VAL A 238 -5.12 0.40 20.43
C VAL A 238 -4.91 -0.79 19.53
N ASN A 239 -4.77 -0.53 18.23
CA ASN A 239 -4.50 -1.55 17.23
C ASN A 239 -3.33 -1.15 16.32
N GLY A 240 -2.64 -2.13 15.76
CA GLY A 240 -1.53 -1.92 14.83
C GLY A 240 -1.04 -3.23 14.25
N GLN A 241 0.09 -3.18 13.59
CA GLN A 241 0.73 -4.32 12.94
C GLN A 241 2.07 -4.62 13.60
N ASN A 242 2.27 -5.81 14.16
CA ASN A 242 3.50 -6.19 14.86
C ASN A 242 3.83 -5.25 16.04
N GLN A 243 2.81 -4.98 16.85
CA GLN A 243 2.84 -3.97 17.92
C GLN A 243 3.91 -4.24 19.00
N LEU A 244 4.47 -5.44 19.07
CA LEU A 244 5.60 -5.72 19.94
C LEU A 244 6.80 -4.79 19.65
N TYR A 245 7.03 -4.49 18.37
CA TYR A 245 8.08 -3.57 17.94
C TYR A 245 7.85 -2.17 18.50
N ASP A 246 6.66 -1.62 18.32
CA ASP A 246 6.30 -0.26 18.76
C ASP A 246 6.28 -0.13 20.28
N CYS A 247 5.79 -1.16 20.97
CA CYS A 247 5.81 -1.22 22.44
C CYS A 247 7.23 -1.19 23.00
N GLN A 248 8.20 -1.85 22.34
CA GLN A 248 9.61 -1.82 22.76
C GLN A 248 10.19 -0.40 22.63
N TYR A 249 9.87 0.32 21.53
CA TYR A 249 10.32 1.69 21.34
C TYR A 249 9.65 2.65 22.33
N SER A 250 8.36 2.54 22.59
CA SER A 250 7.65 3.31 23.63
C SER A 250 8.30 3.13 25.00
N TRP A 251 8.58 1.88 25.38
CA TRP A 251 9.22 1.58 26.66
C TRP A 251 10.66 2.11 26.72
N ARG A 252 11.43 1.90 25.68
CA ARG A 252 12.86 2.28 25.63
C ARG A 252 13.06 3.80 25.71
N HIS A 253 12.23 4.57 25.01
CA HIS A 253 12.42 6.01 24.86
C HIS A 253 11.55 6.84 25.82
N TRP A 254 10.33 6.37 26.12
CA TRP A 254 9.33 7.15 26.83
C TRP A 254 8.79 6.46 28.10
N HIS A 255 9.30 5.26 28.43
CA HIS A 255 8.98 4.51 29.66
C HIS A 255 7.51 4.19 29.88
N PHE A 256 6.72 4.02 28.81
CA PHE A 256 5.36 3.50 28.90
C PHE A 256 5.12 2.40 27.85
N VAL A 257 4.05 1.63 28.04
CA VAL A 257 3.60 0.62 27.08
C VAL A 257 2.19 0.98 26.63
N PRO A 258 1.93 1.12 25.32
CA PRO A 258 0.59 1.28 24.78
C PRO A 258 -0.35 0.17 25.22
N ARG A 259 -1.63 0.48 25.41
CA ARG A 259 -2.64 -0.51 25.75
C ARG A 259 -3.14 -1.22 24.50
N VAL A 260 -2.30 -2.07 23.91
CA VAL A 260 -2.62 -2.81 22.70
C VAL A 260 -3.77 -3.80 22.96
N THR A 261 -4.81 -3.71 22.16
CA THR A 261 -5.98 -4.60 22.20
C THR A 261 -6.07 -5.51 20.99
N GLN A 262 -5.43 -5.13 19.89
CA GLN A 262 -5.36 -5.94 18.68
C GLN A 262 -4.03 -5.73 17.94
N ASP A 263 -3.44 -6.83 17.48
CA ASP A 263 -2.32 -6.85 16.54
C ASP A 263 -2.77 -7.62 15.29
N THR A 264 -2.82 -6.94 14.14
CA THR A 264 -3.32 -7.51 12.89
C THR A 264 -2.44 -8.66 12.38
N MET A 265 -1.14 -8.70 12.72
CA MET A 265 -0.28 -9.82 12.38
C MET A 265 -0.70 -11.09 13.15
N ILE A 266 -1.02 -10.95 14.43
CA ILE A 266 -1.46 -12.05 15.29
C ILE A 266 -2.88 -12.50 14.90
N SER A 267 -3.79 -11.54 14.70
CA SER A 267 -5.16 -11.80 14.26
C SER A 267 -5.19 -12.58 12.94
N GLN A 268 -4.45 -12.11 11.93
CA GLN A 268 -4.32 -12.80 10.64
C GLN A 268 -3.77 -14.23 10.80
N HIS A 269 -2.77 -14.41 11.67
CA HIS A 269 -2.23 -15.76 11.93
C HIS A 269 -3.27 -16.70 12.57
N SER A 270 -4.08 -16.16 13.47
CA SER A 270 -5.13 -16.93 14.15
C SER A 270 -6.28 -17.31 13.22
N ILE A 271 -6.63 -16.43 12.27
CA ILE A 271 -7.73 -16.66 11.32
C ILE A 271 -7.27 -17.54 10.15
N PHE A 272 -6.09 -17.24 9.58
CA PHE A 272 -5.55 -17.90 8.39
C PHE A 272 -4.05 -18.12 8.53
N SER A 273 -3.67 -19.19 9.23
CA SER A 273 -2.26 -19.52 9.54
C SER A 273 -1.37 -19.67 8.30
N ASP A 274 -1.92 -20.17 7.19
CA ASP A 274 -1.21 -20.46 5.96
C ASP A 274 -1.05 -19.24 5.03
N LEU A 275 -1.79 -18.15 5.30
CA LEU A 275 -1.72 -16.94 4.47
C LEU A 275 -0.65 -15.96 4.99
N PRO A 276 -0.11 -15.09 4.12
CA PRO A 276 0.84 -14.06 4.54
C PRO A 276 0.25 -13.12 5.60
N LYS A 277 1.10 -12.71 6.56
CA LYS A 277 0.74 -11.83 7.68
C LYS A 277 1.14 -10.38 7.44
N ALA A 278 1.86 -10.08 6.36
CA ALA A 278 2.25 -8.71 6.02
C ALA A 278 1.01 -7.84 5.76
N ILE A 279 1.01 -6.61 6.30
CA ILE A 279 -0.14 -5.71 6.20
C ILE A 279 -0.53 -5.40 4.74
N ALA A 280 0.43 -5.29 3.83
CA ALA A 280 0.13 -5.09 2.41
C ALA A 280 -0.68 -6.26 1.80
N TYR A 281 -0.42 -7.50 2.24
CA TYR A 281 -1.23 -8.64 1.81
C TYR A 281 -2.64 -8.55 2.41
N GLN A 282 -2.76 -8.29 3.70
CA GLN A 282 -4.05 -8.15 4.39
C GLN A 282 -4.89 -7.02 3.76
N ALA A 283 -4.32 -5.85 3.56
CA ALA A 283 -4.99 -4.72 2.90
C ALA A 283 -5.49 -5.08 1.49
N SER A 284 -4.68 -5.84 0.73
CA SER A 284 -5.10 -6.33 -0.58
C SER A 284 -6.29 -7.28 -0.53
N MET A 285 -6.51 -7.97 0.59
CA MET A 285 -7.63 -8.91 0.77
C MET A 285 -8.86 -8.24 1.39
N TYR A 286 -8.68 -7.31 2.33
CA TYR A 286 -9.74 -6.81 3.20
C TYR A 286 -10.20 -5.39 2.88
N CYS A 287 -9.28 -4.48 2.48
CA CYS A 287 -9.62 -3.07 2.32
C CYS A 287 -10.46 -2.81 1.07
N LYS A 288 -11.39 -1.87 1.19
CA LYS A 288 -12.28 -1.43 0.08
C LYS A 288 -11.49 -0.70 -1.00
N PHE A 289 -10.68 0.28 -0.60
CA PHE A 289 -9.67 0.89 -1.44
C PHE A 289 -8.33 0.19 -1.17
N TYR A 290 -7.59 -0.14 -2.22
CA TYR A 290 -6.26 -0.73 -2.07
C TYR A 290 -5.37 -0.32 -3.23
N ARG A 291 -4.23 0.25 -2.89
CA ARG A 291 -3.08 0.50 -3.75
C ARG A 291 -1.84 0.03 -2.97
N TYR A 292 -0.94 -0.66 -3.62
CA TYR A 292 0.31 -1.04 -2.95
C TYR A 292 1.18 0.21 -2.72
N TRP A 293 1.58 0.45 -1.48
CA TRP A 293 2.26 1.68 -1.04
C TRP A 293 3.62 1.43 -0.37
N LYS A 294 3.94 0.20 0.00
CA LYS A 294 5.12 -0.14 0.83
C LYS A 294 6.47 0.20 0.18
N GLU A 295 6.54 0.39 -1.13
CA GLU A 295 7.76 0.86 -1.78
C GLU A 295 8.03 2.35 -1.50
N GLU A 296 6.99 3.14 -1.24
CA GLU A 296 7.10 4.57 -0.97
C GLU A 296 7.74 4.86 0.39
N GLY A 297 7.55 3.96 1.38
CA GLY A 297 8.13 4.07 2.71
C GLY A 297 9.52 3.45 2.89
N LYS A 298 9.95 2.56 1.97
CA LYS A 298 11.22 1.84 2.12
C LYS A 298 12.46 2.71 2.07
N HIS A 299 12.38 3.80 1.35
CA HIS A 299 13.47 4.74 1.22
C HIS A 299 12.85 6.13 1.31
N ARG A 300 13.10 6.81 2.46
CA ARG A 300 12.82 8.24 2.54
C ARG A 300 13.45 8.88 1.31
N ASN A 301 12.62 9.17 0.30
CA ASN A 301 13.13 9.75 -0.95
C ASN A 301 13.49 11.21 -0.68
N PRO A 302 14.77 11.60 -0.72
CA PRO A 302 15.16 13.00 -0.50
C PRO A 302 14.52 13.98 -1.48
N GLU A 303 14.13 13.50 -2.68
CA GLU A 303 13.47 14.32 -3.70
C GLU A 303 11.99 14.59 -3.37
N LEU A 304 11.33 13.66 -2.66
CA LEU A 304 9.94 13.81 -2.23
C LEU A 304 9.80 14.49 -0.86
N GLY A 305 10.93 14.64 -0.14
CA GLY A 305 11.00 15.28 1.17
C GLY A 305 10.35 14.49 2.31
N ASP A 306 10.26 15.12 3.47
CA ASP A 306 9.74 14.51 4.69
C ASP A 306 8.22 14.21 4.62
N ARG A 307 7.47 15.02 3.89
CA ARG A 307 6.02 14.92 3.78
C ARG A 307 5.54 13.58 3.24
N SER A 308 6.26 12.98 2.28
CA SER A 308 5.92 11.67 1.72
C SER A 308 6.05 10.56 2.75
N HIS A 309 7.07 10.63 3.61
CA HIS A 309 7.29 9.68 4.69
C HIS A 309 6.21 9.77 5.77
N TRP A 310 5.82 10.99 6.15
CA TRP A 310 4.75 11.20 7.13
C TRP A 310 3.37 10.84 6.57
N TYR A 311 3.15 11.05 5.27
CA TYR A 311 1.94 10.58 4.59
C TYR A 311 1.87 9.05 4.58
N TYR A 312 2.98 8.39 4.27
CA TYR A 312 3.12 6.94 4.30
C TYR A 312 2.73 6.35 5.67
N ASN A 313 3.22 6.93 6.77
CA ASN A 313 2.87 6.49 8.12
C ASN A 313 1.37 6.59 8.40
N CYS A 314 0.70 7.68 7.97
CA CYS A 314 -0.76 7.80 8.08
C CYS A 314 -1.51 6.79 7.21
N GLU A 315 -1.01 6.52 6.00
CA GLU A 315 -1.59 5.52 5.09
C GLU A 315 -1.51 4.10 5.67
N ASP A 316 -0.38 3.75 6.31
CA ASP A 316 -0.22 2.48 7.03
C ASP A 316 -1.28 2.28 8.11
N LEU A 317 -1.55 3.31 8.88
CA LEU A 317 -2.52 3.28 9.97
C LEU A 317 -3.94 2.98 9.49
N VAL A 318 -4.42 3.68 8.48
CA VAL A 318 -5.80 3.52 8.02
C VAL A 318 -6.01 2.17 7.35
N TYR A 319 -5.03 1.64 6.62
CA TYR A 319 -5.07 0.29 6.11
C TYR A 319 -5.06 -0.75 7.23
N THR A 320 -4.21 -0.57 8.23
CA THR A 320 -4.11 -1.47 9.38
C THR A 320 -5.41 -1.48 10.19
N ASP A 321 -6.02 -0.31 10.43
CA ASP A 321 -7.29 -0.25 11.14
C ASP A 321 -8.44 -0.89 10.35
N GLU A 322 -8.54 -0.68 9.02
CA GLU A 322 -9.55 -1.34 8.20
C GLU A 322 -9.36 -2.86 8.19
N CYS A 323 -8.12 -3.35 8.08
CA CYS A 323 -7.81 -4.78 8.20
C CYS A 323 -8.26 -5.33 9.55
N GLY A 324 -7.89 -4.68 10.64
CA GLY A 324 -8.25 -5.13 11.98
C GLY A 324 -9.76 -5.16 12.22
N GLN A 325 -10.53 -4.22 11.67
CA GLN A 325 -11.99 -4.26 11.76
C GLN A 325 -12.59 -5.47 11.02
N VAL A 326 -12.07 -5.78 9.83
CA VAL A 326 -12.53 -6.95 9.06
C VAL A 326 -12.16 -8.25 9.77
N GLU A 327 -10.96 -8.34 10.33
CA GLU A 327 -10.51 -9.52 11.08
C GLU A 327 -11.40 -9.80 12.29
N LEU A 328 -11.76 -8.78 13.08
CA LEU A 328 -12.70 -8.94 14.20
C LEU A 328 -14.07 -9.47 13.73
N GLN A 329 -14.60 -8.94 12.63
CA GLN A 329 -15.84 -9.44 12.06
C GLN A 329 -15.78 -10.90 11.59
N ILE A 330 -14.59 -11.39 11.19
CA ILE A 330 -14.39 -12.79 10.80
C ILE A 330 -14.36 -13.69 12.04
N VAL A 331 -13.71 -13.24 13.12
CA VAL A 331 -13.62 -14.01 14.39
C VAL A 331 -14.95 -14.11 15.11
N GLU A 332 -15.80 -13.08 15.01
CA GLU A 332 -17.13 -13.05 15.65
C GLU A 332 -18.19 -13.95 14.95
N LYS A 333 -17.90 -14.49 13.77
CA LYS A 333 -18.78 -15.40 12.99
C LYS A 333 -18.46 -16.86 13.23
#